data_ad057a8612e248cb79a513b37c660cda
#
_entry.id   ad057a8612e248cb79a513b37c660cda
#
_cell.length_a   1.000
_cell.length_b   1.000
_cell.length_c   1.000
_cell.angle_alpha   90.00
_cell.angle_beta   90.00
_cell.angle_gamma   90.00
#
_symmetry.space_group_name_H-M   'P 1'
#
loop_
_entity.id
_entity.type
_entity.pdbx_description
1 polymer ?
#
loop_
_entity_poly.entity_id
_entity_poly.type
_entity_poly.pdbx_seq_one_letter_code
_entity_poly.pdbx_strand_id
1 'polypeptide(L)' 'VLTELRPSGTARIDGRPVDVISEGAYIQKGKHIVVLSVNGSRVVVREV' A
#
# COMPACT_ATOMS: atom_id res chain seq x y z
N VAL A 1 5.79 -3.76 0.58
CA VAL A 1 5.29 -2.85 1.62
C VAL A 1 6.24 -2.84 2.81
N LEU A 2 6.36 -1.72 3.49
CA LEU A 2 7.25 -1.55 4.63
C LEU A 2 6.62 -2.07 5.93
N THR A 3 5.28 -2.00 6.01
CA THR A 3 4.52 -2.57 7.11
C THR A 3 3.40 -3.42 6.55
N GLU A 4 2.81 -4.27 7.37
CA GLU A 4 1.61 -4.99 6.95
C GLU A 4 0.47 -4.01 6.73
N LEU A 5 -0.45 -4.34 5.83
CA LEU A 5 -1.63 -3.52 5.54
C LEU A 5 -2.88 -4.19 6.09
N ARG A 6 -3.56 -3.55 7.08
CA ARG A 6 -4.75 -4.07 7.77
C ARG A 6 -5.89 -3.05 7.87
N PRO A 7 -6.44 -2.57 6.80
CA PRO A 7 -5.97 -2.45 5.43
C PRO A 7 -4.98 -1.32 5.20
N SER A 8 -4.72 -0.47 6.18
CA SER A 8 -3.79 0.64 6.02
C SER A 8 -2.41 0.31 6.56
N GLY A 9 -1.41 0.96 6.01
CA GLY A 9 -0.03 0.81 6.42
C GLY A 9 0.87 1.65 5.56
N THR A 10 2.13 1.27 5.48
CA THR A 10 3.14 2.04 4.75
C THR A 10 3.78 1.17 3.67
N ALA A 11 3.94 1.73 2.48
CA ALA A 11 4.63 1.08 1.37
C ALA A 11 5.69 2.01 0.82
N ARG A 12 6.69 1.42 0.15
CA ARG A 12 7.68 2.21 -0.56
C ARG A 12 7.23 2.41 -1.99
N ILE A 13 7.08 3.67 -2.38
CA ILE A 13 6.67 4.04 -3.73
C ILE A 13 7.69 5.06 -4.24
N ASP A 14 8.33 4.76 -5.36
CA ASP A 14 9.40 5.60 -5.94
C ASP A 14 10.48 5.95 -4.92
N GLY A 15 10.86 4.95 -4.10
CA GLY A 15 11.92 5.12 -3.10
C GLY A 15 11.51 5.87 -1.85
N ARG A 16 10.23 6.23 -1.69
CA ARG A 16 9.72 6.98 -0.53
C ARG A 16 8.71 6.16 0.25
N PRO A 17 8.69 6.27 1.59
CA PRO A 17 7.62 5.66 2.36
C PRO A 17 6.34 6.48 2.18
N VAL A 18 5.25 5.81 1.83
CA VAL A 18 3.95 6.43 1.57
C VAL A 18 2.88 5.65 2.31
N ASP A 19 1.96 6.35 2.98
CA ASP A 19 0.82 5.72 3.62
C ASP A 19 -0.15 5.24 2.54
N VAL A 20 -0.53 3.97 2.61
CA VAL A 20 -1.38 3.35 1.59
C VAL A 20 -2.49 2.56 2.25
N ILE A 21 -3.54 2.25 1.45
CA ILE A 21 -4.68 1.46 1.88
C ILE A 21 -4.80 0.28 0.93
N SER A 22 -4.89 -0.92 1.49
CA SER A 22 -5.11 -2.14 0.72
C SER A 22 -6.57 -2.21 0.28
N GLU A 23 -6.82 -2.63 -0.96
CA GLU A 23 -8.16 -2.86 -1.45
C GLU A 23 -8.69 -4.18 -0.91
N GLY A 24 -9.34 -4.12 0.26
CA GLY A 24 -10.10 -5.24 0.81
C GLY A 24 -9.31 -6.42 1.34
N ALA A 25 -8.00 -6.41 1.26
CA ALA A 25 -7.22 -7.58 1.63
C ALA A 25 -6.07 -7.21 2.58
N TYR A 26 -5.76 -8.14 3.47
CA TYR A 26 -4.57 -8.05 4.29
C TYR A 26 -3.35 -8.29 3.42
N ILE A 27 -2.34 -7.45 3.54
CA ILE A 27 -1.08 -7.62 2.82
C ILE A 27 0.06 -7.70 3.82
N GLN A 28 0.82 -8.78 3.74
CA GLN A 28 1.95 -9.01 4.64
C GLN A 28 3.11 -8.08 4.32
N LYS A 29 3.88 -7.76 5.35
CA LYS A 29 5.11 -6.99 5.19
C LYS A 29 6.03 -7.65 4.17
N GLY A 30 6.61 -6.83 3.31
CA GLY A 30 7.58 -7.30 2.31
C GLY A 30 6.98 -7.69 0.97
N LYS A 31 5.65 -7.76 0.86
CA LYS A 31 5.01 -8.10 -0.41
C LYS A 31 5.06 -6.95 -1.39
N HIS A 32 5.03 -7.28 -2.67
CA HIS A 32 4.97 -6.29 -3.74
C HIS A 32 3.53 -5.89 -3.99
N ILE A 33 3.33 -4.63 -4.30
CA ILE A 33 1.99 -4.08 -4.52
C ILE A 33 1.95 -3.28 -5.82
N VAL A 34 0.73 -3.05 -6.30
CA VAL A 34 0.49 -2.16 -7.44
C VAL A 34 -0.48 -1.07 -6.97
N VAL A 35 -0.21 0.17 -7.38
CA VAL A 35 -1.07 1.30 -7.05
C VAL A 35 -2.28 1.27 -7.98
N LEU A 36 -3.48 1.26 -7.39
CA LEU A 36 -4.74 1.24 -8.14
C LEU A 36 -5.28 2.64 -8.36
N SER A 37 -5.20 3.49 -7.35
CA SER A 37 -5.69 4.86 -7.48
C SER A 37 -5.01 5.77 -6.48
N VAL A 38 -4.98 7.06 -6.83
CA VAL A 38 -4.48 8.13 -5.96
C VAL A 38 -5.51 9.23 -5.95
N ASN A 39 -6.02 9.56 -4.76
CA ASN A 39 -7.03 10.60 -4.58
C ASN A 39 -6.57 11.50 -3.44
N GLY A 40 -5.99 12.64 -3.77
CA GLY A 40 -5.44 13.51 -2.75
C GLY A 40 -4.37 12.78 -1.95
N SER A 41 -4.59 12.64 -0.64
CA SER A 41 -3.65 11.90 0.23
C SER A 41 -3.96 10.41 0.31
N ARG A 42 -4.97 9.93 -0.42
CA ARG A 42 -5.41 8.54 -0.36
C ARG A 42 -4.80 7.74 -1.50
N VAL A 43 -3.99 6.77 -1.17
CA VAL A 43 -3.37 5.88 -2.15
C VAL A 43 -3.87 4.46 -1.89
N VAL A 44 -4.56 3.89 -2.88
CA VAL A 44 -5.14 2.54 -2.78
C VAL A 44 -4.29 1.58 -3.58
N VAL A 45 -3.95 0.45 -2.98
CA VAL A 45 -3.07 -0.55 -3.59
C VAL A 45 -3.67 -1.94 -3.46
N ARG A 46 -3.14 -2.87 -4.25
CA ARG A 46 -3.40 -4.29 -4.06
C ARG A 46 -2.11 -5.08 -4.20
N GLU A 47 -2.11 -6.29 -3.68
CA GLU A 47 -0.96 -7.19 -3.83
C GLU A 47 -0.85 -7.67 -5.28
N VAL A 48 0.36 -7.69 -5.76
CA VAL A 48 0.63 -8.20 -7.12
C VAL A 48 0.58 -9.73 -7.14
#